data_a29f349726493073ee3fbcd87468b60b
#
_entry.id   a29f349726493073ee3fbcd87468b60b
#
_cell.length_a   1.000
_cell.length_b   1.000
_cell.length_c   1.000
_cell.angle_alpha   90.00
_cell.angle_beta   90.00
_cell.angle_gamma   90.00
#
_symmetry.space_group_name_H-M   'P 1'
#
loop_
_entity.id
_entity.type
_entity.pdbx_description
1 polymer ?
#
loop_
_entity_poly.entity_id
_entity_poly.type
_entity_poly.pdbx_seq_one_letter_code
_entity_poly.pdbx_strand_id
1 'polypeptide(L)'
;MRKYVLDTNCYIDASHDPEVLSQLTQFSNWSAPGLFMSSVVASELRAGAGSAKARKKLEEGVLEPFVRRRRVLTPTAAAWDALGLTLATLREKGGLQLARVRRSFTLDILLAYSCRQSGVVLVTANARDMERIQSVFTFEYVAPYPDPP
;
A
#
# COMPACT_ATOMS: atom_id res chain seq x y z
N MET A 1 -10.41 -4.89 -16.69
CA MET A 1 -10.60 -4.00 -15.52
C MET A 1 -9.27 -3.77 -14.81
N ARG A 2 -8.95 -2.54 -14.53
CA ARG A 2 -7.76 -2.24 -13.72
C ARG A 2 -7.97 -2.67 -12.28
N LYS A 3 -6.91 -3.18 -11.68
CA LYS A 3 -6.88 -3.59 -10.28
C LYS A 3 -6.09 -2.57 -9.47
N TYR A 4 -6.50 -2.33 -8.24
CA TYR A 4 -5.92 -1.31 -7.37
C TYR A 4 -5.63 -1.85 -5.97
N VAL A 5 -4.61 -1.29 -5.35
CA VAL A 5 -4.33 -1.40 -3.91
C VAL A 5 -4.15 0.01 -3.38
N LEU A 6 -4.78 0.31 -2.26
CA LEU A 6 -4.58 1.57 -1.55
C LEU A 6 -3.44 1.42 -0.54
N ASP A 7 -2.54 2.41 -0.53
CA ASP A 7 -1.50 2.51 0.48
C ASP A 7 -2.10 2.86 1.86
N THR A 8 -1.35 2.61 2.90
CA THR A 8 -1.75 2.87 4.29
C THR A 8 -2.19 4.31 4.51
N ASN A 9 -1.48 5.30 3.92
CA ASN A 9 -1.82 6.71 4.06
C ASN A 9 -3.25 7.03 3.60
N CYS A 10 -3.78 6.34 2.58
CA CYS A 10 -5.16 6.54 2.12
C CYS A 10 -6.18 6.24 3.22
N TYR A 11 -5.98 5.13 3.93
CA TYR A 11 -6.87 4.74 5.02
C TYR A 11 -6.73 5.64 6.25
N ILE A 12 -5.49 6.01 6.60
CA ILE A 12 -5.21 6.89 7.74
C ILE A 12 -5.79 8.28 7.49
N ASP A 13 -5.56 8.87 6.33
CA ASP A 13 -6.10 10.19 5.99
C ASP A 13 -7.62 10.19 6.00
N ALA A 14 -8.26 9.14 5.47
CA ALA A 14 -9.71 8.98 5.51
C ALA A 14 -10.28 8.88 6.93
N SER A 15 -9.52 8.33 7.88
CA SER A 15 -9.94 8.24 9.29
C SER A 15 -9.90 9.58 10.02
N HIS A 16 -9.16 10.56 9.50
CA HIS A 16 -8.99 11.88 10.11
C HIS A 16 -9.73 13.01 9.39
N ASP A 17 -10.12 12.80 8.13
CA ASP A 17 -10.74 13.83 7.30
C ASP A 17 -12.00 13.28 6.61
N PRO A 18 -13.20 13.81 6.95
CA PRO A 18 -14.46 13.36 6.34
C PRO A 18 -14.51 13.52 4.81
N GLU A 19 -13.85 14.53 4.25
CA GLU A 19 -13.79 14.74 2.81
C GLU A 19 -12.95 13.64 2.14
N VAL A 20 -11.81 13.30 2.72
CA VAL A 20 -10.98 12.18 2.23
C VAL A 20 -11.73 10.87 2.34
N LEU A 21 -12.47 10.64 3.42
CA LEU A 21 -13.32 9.45 3.59
C LEU A 21 -14.37 9.37 2.47
N SER A 22 -14.99 10.50 2.12
CA SER A 22 -15.96 10.57 1.02
C SER A 22 -15.30 10.18 -0.32
N GLN A 23 -14.13 10.70 -0.60
CA GLN A 23 -13.37 10.39 -1.82
C GLN A 23 -12.97 8.92 -1.88
N LEU A 24 -12.48 8.37 -0.77
CA LEU A 24 -12.14 6.95 -0.66
C LEU A 24 -13.38 6.07 -0.88
N THR A 25 -14.50 6.45 -0.31
CA THR A 25 -15.77 5.71 -0.46
C THR A 25 -16.23 5.70 -1.90
N GLN A 26 -16.20 6.84 -2.58
CA GLN A 26 -16.54 6.94 -4.00
C GLN A 26 -15.63 6.08 -4.86
N PHE A 27 -14.32 6.17 -4.64
CA PHE A 27 -13.33 5.34 -5.33
C PHE A 27 -13.60 3.84 -5.08
N SER A 28 -13.80 3.45 -3.84
CA SER A 28 -14.07 2.05 -3.48
C SER A 28 -15.34 1.52 -4.14
N ASN A 29 -16.37 2.34 -4.26
CA ASN A 29 -17.64 1.93 -4.88
C ASN A 29 -17.47 1.57 -6.37
N TRP A 30 -16.81 2.41 -7.14
CA TRP A 30 -16.65 2.12 -8.57
C TRP A 30 -15.53 1.11 -8.87
N SER A 31 -14.50 1.06 -8.05
CA SER A 31 -13.35 0.15 -8.24
C SER A 31 -13.52 -1.21 -7.56
N ALA A 32 -14.59 -1.40 -6.78
CA ALA A 32 -14.77 -2.55 -5.88
C ALA A 32 -14.41 -3.93 -6.47
N PRO A 33 -14.80 -4.27 -7.71
CA PRO A 33 -14.45 -5.58 -8.26
C PRO A 33 -12.94 -5.77 -8.45
N GLY A 34 -12.18 -4.70 -8.64
CA GLY A 34 -10.74 -4.69 -8.82
C GLY A 34 -9.95 -4.16 -7.64
N LEU A 35 -10.59 -3.85 -6.51
CA LEU A 35 -9.89 -3.33 -5.33
C LEU A 35 -9.42 -4.47 -4.42
N PHE A 36 -8.14 -4.44 -4.07
CA PHE A 36 -7.46 -5.42 -3.22
C PHE A 36 -6.86 -4.75 -1.98
N MET A 37 -6.69 -5.52 -0.94
CA MET A 37 -5.94 -5.16 0.27
C MET A 37 -4.57 -5.82 0.22
N SER A 38 -3.51 -5.07 0.51
CA SER A 38 -2.20 -5.67 0.74
C SER A 38 -2.08 -6.11 2.21
N SER A 39 -1.53 -7.31 2.45
CA SER A 39 -1.21 -7.75 3.81
C SER A 39 -0.17 -6.85 4.48
N VAL A 40 0.68 -6.18 3.71
CA VAL A 40 1.61 -5.15 4.22
C VAL A 40 0.83 -3.97 4.80
N VAL A 41 -0.12 -3.44 4.04
CA VAL A 41 -0.99 -2.35 4.49
C VAL A 41 -1.84 -2.77 5.69
N ALA A 42 -2.43 -3.96 5.64
CA ALA A 42 -3.21 -4.51 6.76
C ALA A 42 -2.39 -4.58 8.05
N SER A 43 -1.13 -4.99 7.97
CA SER A 43 -0.26 -5.07 9.15
C SER A 43 0.05 -3.69 9.74
N GLU A 44 0.25 -2.68 8.89
CA GLU A 44 0.47 -1.30 9.35
C GLU A 44 -0.79 -0.71 10.01
N LEU A 45 -1.96 -0.96 9.41
CA LEU A 45 -3.23 -0.51 9.98
C LEU A 45 -3.49 -1.18 11.33
N ARG A 46 -3.22 -2.47 11.46
CA ARG A 46 -3.35 -3.19 12.74
C ARG A 46 -2.40 -2.64 13.81
N ALA A 47 -1.16 -2.38 13.43
CA ALA A 47 -0.16 -1.81 14.34
C ALA A 47 -0.55 -0.39 14.80
N GLY A 48 -1.21 0.37 13.96
CA GLY A 48 -1.65 1.73 14.25
C GLY A 48 -2.97 1.83 15.03
N ALA A 49 -3.73 0.74 15.17
CA ALA A 49 -4.99 0.74 15.92
C ALA A 49 -4.72 0.82 17.42
N GLY A 50 -5.01 1.97 18.05
CA GLY A 50 -4.59 2.31 19.41
C GLY A 50 -5.41 1.70 20.54
N SER A 51 -6.48 0.96 20.25
CA SER A 51 -7.35 0.35 21.27
C SER A 51 -8.01 -0.92 20.74
N ALA A 52 -8.56 -1.73 21.65
CA ALA A 52 -9.33 -2.92 21.28
C ALA A 52 -10.56 -2.56 20.44
N LYS A 53 -11.23 -1.44 20.76
CA LYS A 53 -12.38 -0.93 20.00
C LYS A 53 -11.96 -0.51 18.59
N ALA A 54 -10.86 0.20 18.43
CA ALA A 54 -10.34 0.61 17.14
C ALA A 54 -9.92 -0.60 16.28
N ARG A 55 -9.29 -1.61 16.88
CA ARG A 55 -8.94 -2.84 16.19
C ARG A 55 -10.17 -3.61 15.69
N LYS A 56 -11.18 -3.73 16.53
CA LYS A 56 -12.44 -4.38 16.15
C LYS A 56 -13.09 -3.67 14.97
N LYS A 57 -13.15 -2.35 15.00
CA LYS A 57 -13.69 -1.52 13.92
C LYS A 57 -12.90 -1.68 12.63
N LEU A 58 -11.58 -1.74 12.73
CA LEU A 58 -10.69 -1.99 11.58
C LEU A 58 -10.94 -3.38 10.98
N GLU A 59 -10.93 -4.43 11.80
CA GLU A 59 -11.09 -5.81 11.33
C GLU A 59 -12.46 -6.00 10.68
N GLU A 60 -13.54 -5.64 11.33
CA GLU A 60 -14.89 -5.86 10.83
C GLU A 60 -15.27 -4.93 9.67
N GLY A 61 -14.87 -3.65 9.74
CA GLY A 61 -15.29 -2.62 8.80
C GLY A 61 -14.41 -2.49 7.56
N VAL A 62 -13.13 -2.81 7.66
CA VAL A 62 -12.16 -2.60 6.58
C VAL A 62 -11.55 -3.90 6.06
N LEU A 63 -10.97 -4.72 6.93
CA LEU A 63 -10.16 -5.86 6.51
C LEU A 63 -10.96 -7.10 6.15
N GLU A 64 -11.94 -7.47 6.97
CA GLU A 64 -12.73 -8.68 6.78
C GLU A 64 -13.42 -8.77 5.41
N PRO A 65 -13.99 -7.69 4.84
CA PRO A 65 -14.57 -7.74 3.51
C PRO A 65 -13.60 -8.22 2.41
N PHE A 66 -12.32 -7.82 2.50
CA PHE A 66 -11.30 -8.29 1.55
C PHE A 66 -10.96 -9.76 1.76
N VAL A 67 -10.83 -10.18 3.02
CA VAL A 67 -10.55 -11.59 3.36
C VAL A 67 -11.66 -12.50 2.85
N ARG A 68 -12.91 -12.15 3.11
CA ARG A 68 -14.08 -12.94 2.65
C ARG A 68 -14.15 -13.07 1.13
N ARG A 69 -13.74 -12.01 0.42
CA ARG A 69 -13.74 -11.99 -1.06
C ARG A 69 -12.45 -12.54 -1.66
N ARG A 70 -11.53 -13.04 -0.85
CA ARG A 70 -10.21 -13.52 -1.29
C ARG A 70 -9.44 -12.47 -2.09
N ARG A 71 -9.48 -11.22 -1.63
CA ARG A 71 -8.82 -10.06 -2.27
C ARG A 71 -7.72 -9.48 -1.40
N VAL A 72 -6.91 -10.34 -0.82
CA VAL A 72 -5.72 -9.94 -0.08
C VAL A 72 -4.49 -10.38 -0.86
N LEU A 73 -3.60 -9.42 -1.13
CA LEU A 73 -2.31 -9.66 -1.77
C LEU A 73 -1.24 -9.75 -0.69
N THR A 74 -0.44 -10.81 -0.74
CA THR A 74 0.65 -11.04 0.21
C THR A 74 1.98 -11.10 -0.55
N PRO A 75 3.05 -10.49 -0.03
CA PRO A 75 4.37 -10.55 -0.64
C PRO A 75 4.85 -11.99 -0.81
N THR A 76 5.38 -12.28 -2.00
CA THR A 76 6.02 -13.55 -2.33
C THR A 76 7.46 -13.58 -1.86
N ALA A 77 8.11 -14.75 -1.92
CA ALA A 77 9.56 -14.86 -1.69
C ALA A 77 10.35 -13.91 -2.61
N ALA A 78 9.94 -13.80 -3.88
CA ALA A 78 10.58 -12.87 -4.82
C ALA A 78 10.45 -11.40 -4.42
N ALA A 79 9.35 -11.02 -3.76
CA ALA A 79 9.18 -9.67 -3.24
C ALA A 79 10.17 -9.38 -2.09
N TRP A 80 10.42 -10.33 -1.23
CA TRP A 80 11.42 -10.21 -0.17
C TRP A 80 12.85 -10.14 -0.73
N ASP A 81 13.15 -10.93 -1.76
CA ASP A 81 14.44 -10.84 -2.46
C ASP A 81 14.63 -9.45 -3.08
N ALA A 82 13.59 -8.94 -3.74
CA ALA A 82 13.61 -7.60 -4.35
C ALA A 82 13.79 -6.49 -3.30
N LEU A 83 13.24 -6.65 -2.11
CA LEU A 83 13.47 -5.73 -0.99
C LEU A 83 14.95 -5.61 -0.66
N GLY A 84 15.63 -6.72 -0.43
CA GLY A 84 17.05 -6.72 -0.12
C GLY A 84 17.90 -6.14 -1.24
N LEU A 85 17.63 -6.52 -2.49
CA LEU A 85 18.35 -6.01 -3.66
C LEU A 85 18.10 -4.52 -3.89
N THR A 86 16.90 -4.02 -3.64
CA THR A 86 16.57 -2.60 -3.78
C THR A 86 17.32 -1.77 -2.75
N LEU A 87 17.33 -2.19 -1.49
CA LEU A 87 18.09 -1.51 -0.45
C LEU A 87 19.59 -1.48 -0.77
N ALA A 88 20.16 -2.61 -1.23
CA ALA A 88 21.56 -2.69 -1.64
C ALA A 88 21.87 -1.74 -2.81
N THR A 89 21.01 -1.70 -3.82
CA THR A 89 21.17 -0.81 -4.99
C THR A 89 21.13 0.66 -4.59
N LEU A 90 20.19 1.05 -3.74
CA LEU A 90 20.09 2.43 -3.26
C LEU A 90 21.29 2.83 -2.39
N ARG A 91 21.82 1.92 -1.61
CA ARG A 91 23.05 2.14 -0.84
C ARG A 91 24.25 2.34 -1.76
N GLU A 92 24.40 1.51 -2.79
CA GLU A 92 25.49 1.63 -3.78
C GLU A 92 25.45 2.94 -4.54
N LYS A 93 24.27 3.46 -4.85
CA LYS A 93 24.06 4.76 -5.47
C LYS A 93 24.37 5.93 -4.52
N GLY A 94 24.68 5.67 -3.26
CA GLY A 94 25.11 6.67 -2.27
C GLY A 94 23.99 7.47 -1.60
N GLY A 95 22.72 7.19 -1.88
CA GLY A 95 21.58 7.91 -1.32
C GLY A 95 20.95 7.29 -0.08
N LEU A 96 21.36 6.06 0.28
CA LEU A 96 20.75 5.31 1.36
C LEU A 96 21.81 4.88 2.40
N GLN A 97 21.49 5.13 3.67
CA GLN A 97 22.23 4.60 4.82
C GLN A 97 21.34 3.57 5.54
N LEU A 98 21.73 2.29 5.51
CA LEU A 98 20.90 1.20 6.06
C LEU A 98 20.52 1.42 7.53
N ALA A 99 21.40 1.97 8.33
CA ALA A 99 21.12 2.23 9.75
C ALA A 99 20.03 3.32 9.97
N ARG A 100 19.72 4.09 8.95
CA ARG A 100 18.73 5.19 8.99
C ARG A 100 17.48 4.92 8.17
N VAL A 101 17.34 3.73 7.59
CA VAL A 101 16.16 3.38 6.80
C VAL A 101 14.95 3.29 7.72
N ARG A 102 13.91 4.04 7.38
CA ARG A 102 12.63 3.95 8.08
C ARG A 102 11.94 2.64 7.73
N ARG A 103 11.30 2.03 8.72
CA ARG A 103 10.48 0.83 8.51
C ARG A 103 9.42 1.05 7.43
N SER A 104 8.78 2.21 7.40
CA SER A 104 7.77 2.55 6.40
C SER A 104 8.32 2.48 4.97
N PHE A 105 9.54 2.96 4.73
CA PHE A 105 10.17 2.88 3.42
C PHE A 105 10.46 1.43 3.00
N THR A 106 10.92 0.60 3.93
CA THR A 106 11.13 -0.84 3.71
C THR A 106 9.81 -1.53 3.30
N LEU A 107 8.73 -1.24 4.02
CA LEU A 107 7.42 -1.78 3.73
C LEU A 107 6.86 -1.26 2.39
N ASP A 108 7.15 -0.01 2.02
CA ASP A 108 6.78 0.57 0.72
C ASP A 108 7.45 -0.17 -0.45
N ILE A 109 8.71 -0.56 -0.31
CA ILE A 109 9.41 -1.37 -1.33
C ILE A 109 8.69 -2.71 -1.51
N LEU A 110 8.39 -3.37 -0.42
CA LEU A 110 7.70 -4.67 -0.41
C LEU A 110 6.31 -4.57 -1.04
N LEU A 111 5.57 -3.51 -0.70
CA LEU A 111 4.26 -3.20 -1.26
C LEU A 111 4.33 -2.94 -2.77
N ALA A 112 5.24 -2.09 -3.20
CA ALA A 112 5.41 -1.72 -4.60
C ALA A 112 5.75 -2.93 -5.48
N TYR A 113 6.65 -3.79 -5.01
CA TYR A 113 7.01 -5.00 -5.76
C TYR A 113 5.85 -6.00 -5.81
N SER A 114 5.10 -6.15 -4.73
CA SER A 114 3.90 -7.00 -4.70
C SER A 114 2.84 -6.52 -5.70
N CYS A 115 2.65 -5.21 -5.80
CA CYS A 115 1.75 -4.62 -6.80
C CYS A 115 2.23 -4.91 -8.22
N ARG A 116 3.52 -4.76 -8.49
CA ARG A 116 4.12 -5.13 -9.78
C ARG A 116 3.84 -6.59 -10.15
N GLN A 117 4.10 -7.52 -9.24
CA GLN A 117 3.91 -8.94 -9.51
C GLN A 117 2.45 -9.32 -9.79
N SER A 118 1.52 -8.64 -9.12
CA SER A 118 0.09 -8.92 -9.24
C SER A 118 -0.60 -8.11 -10.35
N GLY A 119 0.14 -7.23 -11.03
CA GLY A 119 -0.43 -6.38 -12.08
C GLY A 119 -1.46 -5.41 -11.55
N VAL A 120 -1.27 -4.89 -10.34
CA VAL A 120 -2.16 -3.91 -9.72
C VAL A 120 -1.50 -2.53 -9.65
N VAL A 121 -2.32 -1.49 -9.67
CA VAL A 121 -1.89 -0.10 -9.52
C VAL A 121 -1.90 0.28 -8.05
N LEU A 122 -0.81 0.81 -7.55
CA LEU A 122 -0.72 1.33 -6.20
C LEU A 122 -1.27 2.76 -6.14
N VAL A 123 -2.26 3.00 -5.30
CA VAL A 123 -2.80 4.34 -5.04
C VAL A 123 -2.14 4.87 -3.77
N THR A 124 -1.36 5.94 -3.88
CA THR A 124 -0.58 6.48 -2.77
C THR A 124 -0.37 7.98 -2.86
N ALA A 125 -0.40 8.65 -1.73
CA ALA A 125 -0.02 10.06 -1.62
C ALA A 125 1.49 10.26 -1.49
N ASN A 126 2.27 9.20 -1.32
CA ASN A 126 3.72 9.25 -1.07
C ASN A 126 4.53 9.14 -2.36
N ALA A 127 4.34 10.10 -3.28
CA ALA A 127 5.02 10.11 -4.57
C ALA A 127 6.55 10.13 -4.45
N ARG A 128 7.09 10.84 -3.46
CA ARG A 128 8.53 10.99 -3.26
C ARG A 128 9.25 9.66 -3.05
N ASP A 129 8.75 8.83 -2.16
CA ASP A 129 9.34 7.52 -1.90
C ASP A 129 9.10 6.56 -3.07
N MET A 130 7.95 6.66 -3.73
CA MET A 130 7.64 5.84 -4.92
C MET A 130 8.56 6.14 -6.10
N GLU A 131 8.87 7.41 -6.36
CA GLU A 131 9.86 7.79 -7.37
C GLU A 131 11.24 7.20 -7.06
N ARG A 132 11.64 7.22 -5.81
CA ARG A 132 12.90 6.65 -5.35
C ARG A 132 12.95 5.13 -5.58
N ILE A 133 11.86 4.43 -5.31
CA ILE A 133 11.75 2.99 -5.55
C ILE A 133 11.73 2.69 -7.06
N GLN A 134 11.03 3.50 -7.85
CA GLN A 134 11.00 3.36 -9.32
C GLN A 134 12.36 3.53 -9.98
N SER A 135 13.31 4.17 -9.33
CA SER A 135 14.69 4.24 -9.84
C SER A 135 15.39 2.89 -9.86
N VAL A 136 14.86 1.89 -9.16
CA VAL A 136 15.41 0.53 -9.09
C VAL A 136 14.61 -0.48 -9.89
N PHE A 137 13.29 -0.50 -9.75
CA PHE A 137 12.41 -1.37 -10.53
C PHE A 137 11.12 -0.65 -10.91
N THR A 138 10.54 -1.03 -12.04
CA THR A 138 9.30 -0.42 -12.54
C THR A 138 8.07 -1.02 -11.85
N PHE A 139 7.13 -0.17 -11.50
CA PHE A 139 5.78 -0.51 -11.04
C PHE A 139 4.87 0.66 -11.32
N GLU A 140 3.57 0.45 -11.25
CA GLU A 140 2.59 1.50 -11.54
C GLU A 140 1.99 2.05 -10.25
N TYR A 141 2.03 3.38 -10.09
CA TYR A 141 1.36 4.06 -9.00
C TYR A 141 0.69 5.35 -9.47
N VAL A 142 -0.33 5.77 -8.75
CA VAL A 142 -1.11 6.98 -9.02
C VAL A 142 -1.43 7.70 -7.72
N ALA A 143 -1.66 9.01 -7.81
CA ALA A 143 -2.15 9.80 -6.68
C ALA A 143 -3.60 9.44 -6.32
N PRO A 144 -4.02 9.60 -5.06
CA PRO A 144 -5.43 9.45 -4.67
C PRO A 144 -6.26 10.59 -5.27
N TYR A 145 -7.41 10.35 -5.81
CA TYR A 145 -7.95 9.08 -6.24
C TYR A 145 -8.22 9.19 -7.73
N PRO A 146 -7.92 8.15 -8.52
CA PRO A 146 -8.22 8.19 -9.96
C PRO A 146 -9.72 8.21 -10.21
N ASP A 147 -10.09 8.87 -11.29
CA ASP A 147 -11.48 8.93 -11.73
C ASP A 147 -11.94 7.59 -12.35
N PRO A 148 -13.25 7.32 -12.35
CA PRO A 148 -13.79 6.19 -13.10
C PRO A 148 -13.39 6.24 -14.57
N PRO A 149 -13.19 5.10 -15.22
CA PRO A 149 -12.87 5.03 -16.64
C PRO A 149 -14.01 5.49 -17.52
#